data_905d6c685e3b90d6ac120b6847fc8fbe
#
_entry.id   905d6c685e3b90d6ac120b6847fc8fbe
#
_cell.length_a   1.000
_cell.length_b   1.000
_cell.length_c   1.000
_cell.angle_alpha   90.00
_cell.angle_beta   90.00
_cell.angle_gamma   90.00
#
_symmetry.space_group_name_H-M   'P 1'
#
loop_
_entity.id
_entity.type
_entity.pdbx_description
1 polymer ?
#
loop_
_entity_poly.entity_id
_entity_poly.type
_entity_poly.pdbx_seq_one_letter_code
_entity_poly.pdbx_strand_id
1 'polypeptide(L)'
;AMSPEDVRRHMEKAGIYLFTSDRQEGWGAVLNEAMNSGCAVVAGDAAGATPFLVQDGANGSVYHSGDVQELYEKVRRLLDDPSTQRAFGSAAYRTITGLWNAETAAERFLQLSQALLDGRDATKLFADGPCSPASLLREDWYRK
;
A
#
# COMPACT_ATOMS: atom_id res chain seq x y z
N ALA A 1 25.15 2.82 -5.29
CA ALA A 1 23.96 2.81 -4.44
C ALA A 1 23.56 4.26 -4.17
N MET A 2 22.27 4.55 -4.12
CA MET A 2 21.77 5.89 -3.78
C MET A 2 21.56 6.00 -2.27
N SER A 3 21.67 7.22 -1.71
CA SER A 3 21.29 7.45 -0.32
C SER A 3 19.75 7.37 -0.17
N PRO A 4 19.20 7.07 1.03
CA PRO A 4 17.77 7.10 1.28
C PRO A 4 17.11 8.44 0.90
N GLU A 5 17.81 9.56 1.15
CA GLU A 5 17.36 10.91 0.80
C GLU A 5 17.28 11.11 -0.72
N ASP A 6 18.21 10.53 -1.47
CA ASP A 6 18.20 10.59 -2.92
C ASP A 6 17.04 9.77 -3.49
N VAL A 7 16.81 8.57 -2.96
CA VAL A 7 15.66 7.71 -3.34
C VAL A 7 14.36 8.47 -3.12
N ARG A 8 14.17 9.06 -1.93
CA ARG A 8 12.96 9.83 -1.62
C ARG A 8 12.80 11.01 -2.59
N ARG A 9 13.86 11.78 -2.86
CA ARG A 9 13.80 12.89 -3.83
C ARG A 9 13.42 12.45 -5.24
N HIS A 10 13.79 11.23 -5.64
CA HIS A 10 13.36 10.68 -6.93
C HIS A 10 11.87 10.30 -6.90
N MET A 11 11.40 9.68 -5.82
CA MET A 11 9.98 9.36 -5.65
C MET A 11 9.11 10.61 -5.63
N GLU A 12 9.51 11.65 -4.88
CA GLU A 12 8.79 12.95 -4.81
C GLU A 12 8.64 13.64 -6.17
N LYS A 13 9.57 13.37 -7.10
CA LYS A 13 9.52 13.89 -8.48
C LYS A 13 8.80 12.95 -9.45
N ALA A 14 8.65 11.68 -9.08
CA ALA A 14 7.98 10.70 -9.91
C ALA A 14 6.46 10.86 -9.76
N GLY A 15 5.76 10.97 -10.88
CA GLY A 15 4.29 11.03 -10.85
C GLY A 15 3.66 9.66 -10.62
N ILE A 16 4.33 8.59 -11.07
CA ILE A 16 3.86 7.20 -10.98
C ILE A 16 4.98 6.34 -10.41
N TYR A 17 4.62 5.41 -9.52
CA TYR A 17 5.51 4.37 -9.03
C TYR A 17 4.97 2.99 -9.39
N LEU A 18 5.81 2.14 -9.99
CA LEU A 18 5.47 0.77 -10.37
C LEU A 18 6.02 -0.19 -9.31
N PHE A 19 5.13 -0.85 -8.58
CA PHE A 19 5.49 -1.87 -7.62
C PHE A 19 5.25 -3.25 -8.21
N THR A 20 6.29 -3.80 -8.86
CA THR A 20 6.24 -5.04 -9.63
C THR A 20 6.82 -6.24 -8.90
N SER A 21 7.01 -6.13 -7.59
CA SER A 21 7.43 -7.24 -6.74
C SER A 21 6.40 -8.37 -6.77
N ASP A 22 6.89 -9.58 -6.60
CA ASP A 22 6.08 -10.79 -6.57
C ASP A 22 5.82 -11.29 -5.13
N ARG A 23 5.29 -12.51 -4.99
CA ARG A 23 4.98 -13.16 -3.70
C ARG A 23 6.20 -13.40 -2.79
N GLN A 24 7.42 -13.21 -3.27
CA GLN A 24 8.64 -13.32 -2.45
C GLN A 24 8.90 -12.03 -1.65
N GLU A 25 8.23 -10.94 -2.04
CA GLU A 25 8.24 -9.71 -1.27
C GLU A 25 7.33 -9.86 -0.05
N GLY A 26 7.88 -9.88 1.14
CA GLY A 26 7.12 -10.03 2.38
C GLY A 26 6.12 -8.89 2.57
N TRP A 27 6.57 -7.72 2.98
CA TRP A 27 5.73 -6.52 3.08
C TRP A 27 5.92 -5.61 1.86
N GLY A 28 7.15 -5.24 1.53
CA GLY A 28 7.45 -4.28 0.48
C GLY A 28 7.39 -2.84 0.98
N ALA A 29 8.24 -2.50 1.96
CA ALA A 29 8.28 -1.18 2.58
C ALA A 29 8.43 -0.03 1.57
N VAL A 30 9.04 -0.29 0.42
CA VAL A 30 9.18 0.68 -0.67
C VAL A 30 7.83 1.16 -1.22
N LEU A 31 6.77 0.36 -1.10
CA LEU A 31 5.41 0.80 -1.46
C LEU A 31 4.91 1.89 -0.49
N ASN A 32 5.16 1.72 0.83
CA ASN A 32 4.86 2.76 1.81
C ASN A 32 5.63 4.05 1.48
N GLU A 33 6.91 3.94 1.13
CA GLU A 33 7.77 5.08 0.79
C GLU A 33 7.27 5.82 -0.45
N ALA A 34 6.89 5.10 -1.50
CA ALA A 34 6.33 5.67 -2.72
C ALA A 34 5.00 6.38 -2.47
N MET A 35 4.10 5.75 -1.73
CA MET A 35 2.82 6.35 -1.33
C MET A 35 3.03 7.58 -0.45
N ASN A 36 3.96 7.52 0.50
CA ASN A 36 4.33 8.66 1.36
C ASN A 36 4.99 9.80 0.58
N SER A 37 5.58 9.52 -0.57
CA SER A 37 6.14 10.53 -1.49
C SER A 37 5.10 11.11 -2.44
N GLY A 38 3.84 10.69 -2.36
CA GLY A 38 2.74 11.17 -3.19
C GLY A 38 2.71 10.62 -4.60
N CYS A 39 3.38 9.49 -4.87
CA CYS A 39 3.28 8.81 -6.15
C CYS A 39 1.90 8.18 -6.33
N ALA A 40 1.35 8.25 -7.56
CA ALA A 40 0.30 7.34 -7.98
C ALA A 40 0.91 5.95 -8.14
N VAL A 41 0.50 4.99 -7.32
CA VAL A 41 1.08 3.65 -7.35
C VAL A 41 0.31 2.71 -8.27
N VAL A 42 1.05 1.88 -9.02
CA VAL A 42 0.51 0.72 -9.74
C VAL A 42 1.20 -0.52 -9.17
N ALA A 43 0.46 -1.33 -8.42
CA ALA A 43 1.02 -2.41 -7.61
C ALA A 43 0.50 -3.78 -8.03
N GLY A 44 1.39 -4.77 -8.05
CA GLY A 44 1.00 -6.17 -8.23
C GLY A 44 0.29 -6.72 -6.98
N ASP A 45 -0.76 -7.52 -7.17
CA ASP A 45 -1.56 -8.10 -6.09
C ASP A 45 -0.81 -9.14 -5.24
N ALA A 46 0.30 -9.68 -5.74
CA ALA A 46 1.08 -10.72 -5.06
C ALA A 46 2.05 -10.22 -3.99
N ALA A 47 2.27 -8.92 -3.85
CA ALA A 47 3.15 -8.37 -2.82
C ALA A 47 2.37 -8.09 -1.52
N GLY A 48 2.99 -8.40 -0.37
CA GLY A 48 2.29 -8.45 0.92
C GLY A 48 1.59 -7.16 1.35
N ALA A 49 2.16 -5.98 1.06
CA ALA A 49 1.55 -4.70 1.43
C ALA A 49 0.37 -4.28 0.55
N THR A 50 0.31 -4.77 -0.70
CA THR A 50 -0.68 -4.32 -1.68
C THR A 50 -2.13 -4.44 -1.17
N PRO A 51 -2.60 -5.59 -0.66
CA PRO A 51 -3.99 -5.75 -0.21
C PRO A 51 -4.35 -4.90 1.00
N PHE A 52 -3.37 -4.37 1.72
CA PHE A 52 -3.58 -3.54 2.91
C PHE A 52 -3.50 -2.04 2.61
N LEU A 53 -2.61 -1.64 1.70
CA LEU A 53 -2.31 -0.24 1.44
C LEU A 53 -3.05 0.31 0.22
N VAL A 54 -3.27 -0.50 -0.82
CA VAL A 54 -3.80 -0.04 -2.10
C VAL A 54 -5.25 -0.43 -2.28
N GLN A 55 -6.09 0.57 -2.42
CA GLN A 55 -7.49 0.43 -2.82
C GLN A 55 -7.59 0.76 -4.31
N ASP A 56 -7.80 -0.27 -5.15
CA ASP A 56 -7.85 -0.11 -6.61
C ASP A 56 -8.88 0.94 -7.03
N GLY A 57 -8.45 1.89 -7.83
CA GLY A 57 -9.29 2.99 -8.32
C GLY A 57 -9.52 4.13 -7.31
N ALA A 58 -8.99 4.07 -6.08
CA ALA A 58 -9.16 5.10 -5.06
C ALA A 58 -7.84 5.80 -4.68
N ASN A 59 -6.83 5.04 -4.27
CA ASN A 59 -5.52 5.57 -3.88
C ASN A 59 -4.35 4.95 -4.67
N GLY A 60 -4.66 4.21 -5.73
CA GLY A 60 -3.72 3.55 -6.61
C GLY A 60 -4.41 2.63 -7.58
N SER A 61 -3.63 1.86 -8.32
CA SER A 61 -4.13 0.79 -9.19
C SER A 61 -3.49 -0.53 -8.81
N VAL A 62 -4.29 -1.59 -8.82
CA VAL A 62 -3.81 -2.96 -8.60
C VAL A 62 -3.93 -3.74 -9.89
N TYR A 63 -2.90 -4.48 -10.25
CA TYR A 63 -2.90 -5.40 -11.38
C TYR A 63 -2.57 -6.82 -10.90
N HIS A 64 -3.01 -7.82 -11.64
CA HIS A 64 -2.69 -9.21 -11.32
C HIS A 64 -1.23 -9.51 -11.63
N SER A 65 -0.48 -9.99 -10.64
CA SER A 65 0.96 -10.30 -10.78
C SER A 65 1.21 -11.27 -11.91
N GLY A 66 2.11 -10.87 -12.83
CA GLY A 66 2.41 -11.61 -14.06
C GLY A 66 1.56 -11.17 -15.27
N ASP A 67 0.51 -10.39 -15.10
CA ASP A 67 -0.27 -9.83 -16.20
C ASP A 67 0.33 -8.50 -16.69
N VAL A 68 1.24 -8.62 -17.65
CA VAL A 68 1.95 -7.47 -18.24
C VAL A 68 1.00 -6.56 -19.02
N GLN A 69 -0.06 -7.14 -19.62
CA GLN A 69 -1.02 -6.36 -20.38
C GLN A 69 -1.87 -5.48 -19.44
N GLU A 70 -2.35 -6.02 -18.32
CA GLU A 70 -3.08 -5.25 -17.32
C GLU A 70 -2.19 -4.16 -16.71
N LEU A 71 -0.93 -4.47 -16.37
CA LEU A 71 0.04 -3.49 -15.91
C LEU A 71 0.17 -2.33 -16.91
N TYR A 72 0.35 -2.64 -18.20
CA TYR A 72 0.46 -1.64 -19.24
C TYR A 72 -0.78 -0.73 -19.31
N GLU A 73 -1.98 -1.31 -19.28
CA GLU A 73 -3.24 -0.56 -19.36
C GLU A 73 -3.43 0.37 -18.14
N LYS A 74 -3.12 -0.12 -16.92
CA LYS A 74 -3.19 0.69 -15.69
C LYS A 74 -2.22 1.87 -15.73
N VAL A 75 -0.99 1.65 -16.18
CA VAL A 75 0.03 2.71 -16.34
C VAL A 75 -0.38 3.71 -17.40
N ARG A 76 -0.79 3.24 -18.59
CA ARG A 76 -1.22 4.10 -19.67
C ARG A 76 -2.37 5.01 -19.28
N ARG A 77 -3.38 4.47 -18.57
CA ARG A 77 -4.50 5.26 -18.06
C ARG A 77 -4.05 6.43 -17.20
N LEU A 78 -3.05 6.23 -16.32
CA LEU A 78 -2.52 7.31 -15.47
C LEU A 78 -1.68 8.31 -16.25
N LEU A 79 -1.00 7.88 -17.32
CA LEU A 79 -0.27 8.79 -18.21
C LEU A 79 -1.20 9.64 -19.06
N ASP A 80 -2.31 9.06 -19.53
CA ASP A 80 -3.30 9.73 -20.36
C ASP A 80 -4.23 10.67 -19.52
N ASP A 81 -4.32 10.45 -18.18
CA ASP A 81 -5.13 11.28 -17.28
C ASP A 81 -4.30 11.79 -16.08
N PRO A 82 -3.60 12.93 -16.24
CA PRO A 82 -2.83 13.55 -15.16
C PRO A 82 -3.69 14.00 -13.96
N SER A 83 -4.99 14.15 -14.11
CA SER A 83 -5.89 14.52 -13.01
C SER A 83 -6.12 13.34 -12.07
N THR A 84 -6.41 12.17 -12.62
CA THR A 84 -6.50 10.91 -11.86
C THR A 84 -5.16 10.54 -11.24
N GLN A 85 -4.04 10.70 -11.96
CA GLN A 85 -2.71 10.48 -11.41
C GLN A 85 -2.48 11.31 -10.14
N ARG A 86 -2.73 12.62 -10.18
CA ARG A 86 -2.57 13.50 -9.00
C ARG A 86 -3.55 13.15 -7.87
N ALA A 87 -4.77 12.78 -8.21
CA ALA A 87 -5.77 12.38 -7.22
C ALA A 87 -5.32 11.11 -6.47
N PHE A 88 -4.80 10.10 -7.19
CA PHE A 88 -4.27 8.88 -6.59
C PHE A 88 -3.05 9.16 -5.72
N GLY A 89 -2.08 9.94 -6.20
CA GLY A 89 -0.91 10.31 -5.39
C GLY A 89 -1.28 11.03 -4.10
N SER A 90 -2.22 11.99 -4.17
CA SER A 90 -2.73 12.67 -2.98
C SER A 90 -3.46 11.74 -2.02
N ALA A 91 -4.25 10.79 -2.54
CA ALA A 91 -4.95 9.80 -1.73
C ALA A 91 -3.97 8.80 -1.10
N ALA A 92 -2.96 8.34 -1.85
CA ALA A 92 -1.88 7.49 -1.37
C ALA A 92 -1.14 8.15 -0.19
N TYR A 93 -0.73 9.40 -0.35
CA TYR A 93 -0.09 10.17 0.71
C TYR A 93 -0.95 10.25 1.98
N ARG A 94 -2.25 10.57 1.84
CA ARG A 94 -3.16 10.61 3.00
C ARG A 94 -3.34 9.25 3.66
N THR A 95 -3.34 8.16 2.91
CA THR A 95 -3.41 6.79 3.46
C THR A 95 -2.24 6.52 4.40
N ILE A 96 -1.03 6.89 3.99
CA ILE A 96 0.16 6.67 4.82
C ILE A 96 0.20 7.64 6.00
N THR A 97 0.09 8.95 5.76
CA THR A 97 0.23 9.96 6.81
C THR A 97 -0.92 9.96 7.82
N GLY A 98 -2.12 9.56 7.40
CA GLY A 98 -3.30 9.55 8.26
C GLY A 98 -3.55 8.23 8.99
N LEU A 99 -3.09 7.10 8.43
CA LEU A 99 -3.44 5.78 8.96
C LEU A 99 -2.24 4.84 9.10
N TRP A 100 -1.45 4.65 8.05
CA TRP A 100 -0.37 3.66 8.02
C TRP A 100 0.98 4.26 8.40
N ASN A 101 1.02 5.03 9.50
CA ASN A 101 2.22 5.65 10.04
C ASN A 101 2.62 5.02 11.39
N ALA A 102 3.85 5.29 11.81
CA ALA A 102 4.44 4.68 13.00
C ALA A 102 3.71 5.09 14.30
N GLU A 103 3.23 6.32 14.39
CA GLU A 103 2.51 6.84 15.57
C GLU A 103 1.19 6.08 15.74
N THR A 104 0.36 6.04 14.70
CA THR A 104 -0.90 5.28 14.70
C THR A 104 -0.67 3.79 14.98
N ALA A 105 0.39 3.21 14.41
CA ALA A 105 0.72 1.80 14.64
C ALA A 105 1.08 1.54 16.10
N ALA A 106 1.90 2.40 16.72
CA ALA A 106 2.29 2.28 18.12
C ALA A 106 1.10 2.44 19.07
N GLU A 107 0.26 3.46 18.87
CA GLU A 107 -0.94 3.69 19.67
C GLU A 107 -1.91 2.51 19.59
N ARG A 108 -2.20 2.03 18.40
CA ARG A 108 -3.11 0.89 18.19
C ARG A 108 -2.55 -0.41 18.74
N PHE A 109 -1.24 -0.61 18.63
CA PHE A 109 -0.58 -1.78 19.24
C PHE A 109 -0.75 -1.79 20.76
N LEU A 110 -0.57 -0.65 21.44
CA LEU A 110 -0.79 -0.54 22.89
C LEU A 110 -2.25 -0.80 23.25
N GLN A 111 -3.20 -0.23 22.51
CA GLN A 111 -4.63 -0.44 22.76
C GLN A 111 -5.04 -1.90 22.55
N LEU A 112 -4.54 -2.54 21.48
CA LEU A 112 -4.78 -3.96 21.20
C LEU A 112 -4.20 -4.84 22.30
N SER A 113 -2.95 -4.58 22.68
CA SER A 113 -2.28 -5.33 23.76
C SER A 113 -3.03 -5.25 25.07
N GLN A 114 -3.47 -4.05 25.46
CA GLN A 114 -4.27 -3.86 26.68
C GLN A 114 -5.61 -4.59 26.59
N ALA A 115 -6.31 -4.53 25.47
CA ALA A 115 -7.57 -5.23 25.27
C ALA A 115 -7.43 -6.75 25.42
N LEU A 116 -6.35 -7.32 24.86
CA LEU A 116 -6.06 -8.75 24.96
C LEU A 116 -5.69 -9.16 26.40
N LEU A 117 -4.90 -8.35 27.12
CA LEU A 117 -4.54 -8.60 28.52
C LEU A 117 -5.77 -8.55 29.44
N ASP A 118 -6.72 -7.67 29.14
CA ASP A 118 -7.98 -7.55 29.87
C ASP A 118 -9.00 -8.66 29.51
N GLY A 119 -8.67 -9.56 28.59
CA GLY A 119 -9.57 -10.61 28.09
C GLY A 119 -10.76 -10.09 27.28
N ARG A 120 -10.68 -8.86 26.74
CA ARG A 120 -11.73 -8.27 25.91
C ARG A 120 -11.65 -8.80 24.48
N ASP A 121 -12.80 -8.92 23.82
CA ASP A 121 -12.84 -9.19 22.39
C ASP A 121 -12.24 -8.01 21.60
N ALA A 122 -11.07 -8.24 21.00
CA ALA A 122 -10.34 -7.24 20.23
C ALA A 122 -10.57 -7.33 18.70
N THR A 123 -11.40 -8.28 18.25
CA THR A 123 -11.60 -8.54 16.80
C THR A 123 -12.24 -7.38 16.04
N LYS A 124 -12.88 -6.45 16.75
CA LYS A 124 -13.54 -5.26 16.17
C LYS A 124 -12.94 -3.94 16.66
N LEU A 125 -11.76 -3.99 17.29
CA LEU A 125 -11.16 -2.79 17.87
C LEU A 125 -10.80 -1.76 16.81
N PHE A 126 -10.30 -2.23 15.66
CA PHE A 126 -9.98 -1.39 14.50
C PHE A 126 -10.56 -2.03 13.25
N ALA A 127 -11.24 -1.23 12.42
CA ALA A 127 -11.86 -1.70 11.19
C ALA A 127 -10.83 -1.89 10.05
N ASP A 128 -9.79 -1.07 10.04
CA ASP A 128 -8.74 -1.02 9.01
C ASP A 128 -7.42 -0.53 9.60
N GLY A 129 -6.36 -0.53 8.81
CA GLY A 129 -5.06 0.00 9.19
C GLY A 129 -4.26 -0.92 10.12
N PRO A 130 -3.21 -0.41 10.78
CA PRO A 130 -2.40 -1.19 11.71
C PRO A 130 -3.24 -1.82 12.82
N CYS A 131 -2.93 -3.07 13.17
CA CYS A 131 -3.64 -3.86 14.20
C CYS A 131 -5.11 -4.18 13.89
N SER A 132 -5.60 -3.93 12.68
CA SER A 132 -6.90 -4.44 12.25
C SER A 132 -6.84 -5.94 11.96
N PRO A 133 -7.98 -6.66 11.98
CA PRO A 133 -8.01 -8.06 11.60
C PRO A 133 -7.52 -8.25 10.16
N ALA A 134 -6.52 -9.11 9.95
CA ALA A 134 -6.08 -9.49 8.63
C ALA A 134 -7.00 -10.57 8.05
N SER A 135 -7.42 -10.38 6.80
CA SER A 135 -8.09 -11.44 6.06
C SER A 135 -7.10 -12.57 5.77
N LEU A 136 -7.54 -13.80 6.01
CA LEU A 136 -6.77 -14.97 5.60
C LEU A 136 -6.75 -15.03 4.07
N LEU A 137 -5.56 -14.90 3.50
CA LEU A 137 -5.36 -15.11 2.08
C LEU A 137 -5.32 -16.62 1.80
N ARG A 138 -5.88 -17.05 0.68
CA ARG A 138 -5.78 -18.44 0.23
C ARG A 138 -4.33 -18.75 -0.11
N GLU A 139 -3.89 -20.01 0.01
CA GLU A 139 -2.51 -20.41 -0.31
C GLU A 139 -2.10 -20.08 -1.75
N ASP A 140 -3.07 -20.01 -2.64
CA ASP A 140 -2.90 -19.74 -4.07
C ASP A 140 -3.36 -18.33 -4.49
N TRP A 141 -3.54 -17.40 -3.54
CA TRP A 141 -4.10 -16.05 -3.80
C TRP A 141 -3.36 -15.26 -4.89
N TYR A 142 -2.10 -15.62 -5.15
CA TYR A 142 -1.24 -15.03 -6.17
C TYR A 142 -1.21 -15.80 -7.49
N ARG A 143 -2.03 -16.87 -7.64
CA ARG A 143 -2.14 -17.67 -8.86
C ARG A 143 -3.48 -17.39 -9.53
N LYS A 144 -3.47 -17.34 -10.88
CA LYS A 144 -4.70 -17.37 -11.68
C LYS A 144 -5.30 -18.74 -11.72
#